data_f3e55d26a69f17fbfa134666d4729b1c
#
_entry.id   f3e55d26a69f17fbfa134666d4729b1c
#
_cell.length_a   1.000
_cell.length_b   1.000
_cell.length_c   1.000
_cell.angle_alpha   90.00
_cell.angle_beta   90.00
_cell.angle_gamma   90.00
#
_symmetry.space_group_name_H-M   'P 1'
#
loop_
_entity.id
_entity.type
_entity.pdbx_description
1 polymer ?
#
loop_
_entity_poly.entity_id
_entity_poly.type
_entity_poly.pdbx_seq_one_letter_code
_entity_poly.pdbx_strand_id
1 'polypeptide(L)'
;MTILFLHGWQSIPGGVKPTYLKDHGHTVINPKLPDDDMENAIRIAQAEFDRHQPQVVVGSSRGGAVAMNIKSGSAKLVMMC
;
A
#
# COMPACT_ATOMS: atom_id res chain seq x y z
N MET A 1 -2.28 -9.66 11.23
CA MET A 1 -1.19 -8.76 10.78
C MET A 1 -1.80 -7.60 9.99
N THR A 2 -1.32 -6.41 10.21
CA THR A 2 -1.80 -5.23 9.50
C THR A 2 -0.90 -4.95 8.30
N ILE A 3 -1.50 -4.85 7.14
CA ILE A 3 -0.80 -4.70 5.87
C ILE A 3 -1.30 -3.44 5.17
N LEU A 4 -0.38 -2.56 4.79
CA LEU A 4 -0.69 -1.43 3.92
C LEU A 4 -0.42 -1.86 2.48
N PHE A 5 -1.48 -1.93 1.67
CA PHE A 5 -1.39 -2.37 0.28
C PHE A 5 -1.52 -1.16 -0.64
N LEU A 6 -0.47 -0.89 -1.40
CA LEU A 6 -0.41 0.25 -2.33
C LEU A 6 -0.55 -0.28 -3.75
N HIS A 7 -1.68 0.00 -4.38
CA HIS A 7 -2.00 -0.52 -5.71
C HIS A 7 -1.23 0.23 -6.81
N GLY A 8 -1.14 -0.42 -7.95
CA GLY A 8 -0.40 0.14 -9.08
C GLY A 8 -1.25 1.00 -10.01
N TRP A 9 -0.66 1.33 -11.15
CA TRP A 9 -1.28 2.12 -12.19
C TRP A 9 -2.59 1.48 -12.67
N GLN A 10 -3.64 2.28 -12.76
CA GLN A 10 -4.98 1.85 -13.20
C GLN A 10 -5.59 0.73 -12.37
N SER A 11 -5.01 0.43 -11.21
CA SER A 11 -5.61 -0.50 -10.28
C SER A 11 -6.69 0.19 -9.46
N ILE A 12 -7.63 -0.60 -8.95
CA ILE A 12 -8.67 -0.10 -8.05
C ILE A 12 -8.48 -0.73 -6.68
N PRO A 13 -8.80 -0.01 -5.59
CA PRO A 13 -8.81 -0.60 -4.25
C PRO A 13 -9.78 -1.78 -4.19
N GLY A 14 -9.45 -2.80 -3.41
CA GLY A 14 -10.28 -3.98 -3.28
C GLY A 14 -10.14 -4.99 -4.40
N GLY A 15 -9.05 -4.91 -5.19
CA GLY A 15 -8.77 -5.90 -6.22
C GLY A 15 -8.42 -7.28 -5.64
N VAL A 16 -8.04 -8.21 -6.53
CA VAL A 16 -7.84 -9.63 -6.16
C VAL A 16 -6.79 -9.81 -5.07
N LYS A 17 -5.65 -9.14 -5.19
CA LYS A 17 -4.54 -9.32 -4.22
C LYS A 17 -4.90 -8.84 -2.82
N PRO A 18 -5.42 -7.60 -2.64
CA PRO A 18 -5.80 -7.17 -1.29
C PRO A 18 -6.96 -7.98 -0.72
N THR A 19 -7.91 -8.41 -1.55
CA THR A 19 -9.01 -9.26 -1.11
C THR A 19 -8.49 -10.61 -0.60
N TYR A 20 -7.53 -11.21 -1.31
CA TYR A 20 -6.91 -12.46 -0.90
C TYR A 20 -6.29 -12.34 0.49
N LEU A 21 -5.51 -11.28 0.72
CA LEU A 21 -4.87 -11.07 2.02
C LEU A 21 -5.91 -10.90 3.13
N LYS A 22 -6.95 -10.15 2.87
CA LYS A 22 -8.02 -9.93 3.84
C LYS A 22 -8.73 -11.25 4.18
N ASP A 23 -9.00 -12.08 3.18
CA ASP A 23 -9.67 -13.36 3.36
C ASP A 23 -8.81 -14.36 4.15
N HIS A 24 -7.50 -14.14 4.21
CA HIS A 24 -6.58 -14.97 4.98
C HIS A 24 -6.29 -14.40 6.38
N GLY A 25 -7.18 -13.57 6.89
CA GLY A 25 -7.12 -13.13 8.28
C GLY A 25 -6.26 -11.91 8.54
N HIS A 26 -5.81 -11.21 7.49
CA HIS A 26 -5.03 -9.99 7.64
C HIS A 26 -5.91 -8.75 7.61
N THR A 27 -5.52 -7.73 8.37
CA THR A 27 -6.14 -6.42 8.25
C THR A 27 -5.43 -5.66 7.13
N VAL A 28 -6.17 -5.34 6.07
CA VAL A 28 -5.59 -4.71 4.89
C VAL A 28 -6.07 -3.27 4.80
N ILE A 29 -5.13 -2.34 4.77
CA ILE A 29 -5.38 -0.93 4.51
C ILE A 29 -5.04 -0.71 3.04
N ASN A 30 -6.03 -0.37 2.24
CA ASN A 30 -5.89 -0.26 0.79
C ASN A 30 -6.44 1.09 0.31
N PRO A 31 -5.67 2.19 0.51
CA PRO A 31 -6.14 3.51 0.14
C PRO A 31 -6.19 3.69 -1.37
N LYS A 32 -7.11 4.52 -1.82
CA LYS A 32 -7.15 4.93 -3.22
C LYS A 32 -6.05 5.94 -3.48
N LEU A 33 -5.17 5.63 -4.42
CA LEU A 33 -4.05 6.49 -4.78
C LEU A 33 -4.29 7.11 -6.16
N PRO A 34 -3.98 8.41 -6.35
CA PRO A 34 -4.11 9.02 -7.67
C PRO A 34 -3.09 8.44 -8.64
N ASP A 35 -3.53 8.17 -9.88
CA ASP A 35 -2.68 7.55 -10.89
C ASP A 35 -1.68 8.53 -11.50
N ASP A 36 -2.02 9.81 -11.50
CA ASP A 36 -1.27 10.84 -12.24
C ASP A 36 -0.56 11.84 -11.31
N ASP A 37 -0.55 11.58 -10.01
CA ASP A 37 0.04 12.49 -9.03
C ASP A 37 0.83 11.69 -7.99
N MET A 38 2.08 11.40 -8.33
CA MET A 38 2.96 10.59 -7.48
C MET A 38 3.18 11.25 -6.12
N GLU A 39 3.37 12.55 -6.10
CA GLU A 39 3.61 13.29 -4.85
C GLU A 39 2.42 13.16 -3.90
N ASN A 40 1.21 13.30 -4.42
CA ASN A 40 0.00 13.18 -3.62
C ASN A 40 -0.23 11.72 -3.19
N ALA A 41 0.09 10.76 -4.06
CA ALA A 41 0.02 9.34 -3.73
C ALA A 41 0.94 9.01 -2.55
N ILE A 42 2.17 9.53 -2.57
CA ILE A 42 3.13 9.34 -1.47
C ILE A 42 2.59 9.95 -0.18
N ARG A 43 2.02 11.14 -0.26
CA ARG A 43 1.45 11.83 0.91
C ARG A 43 0.30 11.02 1.53
N ILE A 44 -0.58 10.50 0.69
CA ILE A 44 -1.71 9.69 1.15
C ILE A 44 -1.19 8.40 1.79
N ALA A 45 -0.25 7.72 1.15
CA ALA A 45 0.32 6.48 1.65
C ALA A 45 1.03 6.71 2.99
N GLN A 46 1.78 7.80 3.11
CA GLN A 46 2.48 8.13 4.36
C GLN A 46 1.48 8.39 5.49
N ALA A 47 0.41 9.13 5.22
CA ALA A 47 -0.62 9.40 6.22
C ALA A 47 -1.28 8.10 6.70
N GLU A 48 -1.58 7.19 5.80
CA GLU A 48 -2.16 5.90 6.16
C GLU A 48 -1.17 5.03 6.94
N PHE A 49 0.11 5.06 6.57
CA PHE A 49 1.13 4.34 7.31
C PHE A 49 1.23 4.87 8.75
N ASP A 50 1.30 6.18 8.91
CA ASP A 50 1.44 6.80 10.23
C ASP A 50 0.22 6.54 11.10
N ARG A 51 -0.96 6.50 10.48
CA ARG A 51 -2.22 6.29 11.19
C ARG A 51 -2.38 4.85 11.68
N HIS A 52 -1.99 3.87 10.87
CA HIS A 52 -2.27 2.46 11.15
C HIS A 52 -1.07 1.68 11.64
N GLN A 53 0.14 2.18 11.46
CA GLN A 53 1.39 1.53 11.88
C GLN A 53 1.44 0.07 11.42
N PRO A 54 1.31 -0.21 10.11
CA PRO A 54 1.28 -1.58 9.62
C PRO A 54 2.63 -2.27 9.80
N GLN A 55 2.59 -3.60 9.91
CA GLN A 55 3.81 -4.41 10.00
C GLN A 55 4.43 -4.66 8.64
N VAL A 56 3.61 -4.61 7.58
CA VAL A 56 4.04 -4.88 6.21
C VAL A 56 3.46 -3.84 5.28
N VAL A 57 4.28 -3.37 4.35
CA VAL A 57 3.84 -2.51 3.25
C VAL A 57 4.06 -3.28 1.96
N VAL A 58 2.99 -3.49 1.20
CA VAL A 58 3.03 -4.16 -0.10
C VAL A 58 2.80 -3.11 -1.19
N GLY A 59 3.76 -2.98 -2.10
CA GLY A 59 3.62 -2.10 -3.26
C GLY A 59 3.53 -2.93 -4.54
N SER A 60 2.49 -2.71 -5.31
CA SER A 60 2.27 -3.41 -6.58
C SER A 60 2.46 -2.45 -7.73
N SER A 61 3.33 -2.79 -8.67
CA SER A 61 3.63 -1.95 -9.84
C SER A 61 4.03 -0.54 -9.43
N ARG A 62 3.29 0.48 -9.85
CA ARG A 62 3.53 1.87 -9.47
C ARG A 62 3.44 2.08 -7.95
N GLY A 63 2.60 1.29 -7.27
CA GLY A 63 2.53 1.31 -5.81
C GLY A 63 3.85 0.94 -5.16
N GLY A 64 4.69 0.17 -5.84
CA GLY A 64 6.05 -0.12 -5.37
C GLY A 64 6.90 1.14 -5.27
N ALA A 65 6.82 2.02 -6.26
CA ALA A 65 7.53 3.30 -6.22
C ALA A 65 7.03 4.18 -5.06
N VAL A 66 5.72 4.18 -4.81
CA VAL A 66 5.15 4.89 -3.67
C VAL A 66 5.70 4.30 -2.36
N ALA A 67 5.69 2.97 -2.24
CA ALA A 67 6.18 2.30 -1.04
C ALA A 67 7.64 2.63 -0.74
N MET A 68 8.47 2.75 -1.77
CA MET A 68 9.88 3.08 -1.61
C MET A 68 10.10 4.53 -1.18
N ASN A 69 9.12 5.39 -1.37
CA ASN A 69 9.24 6.82 -1.07
C ASN A 69 8.59 7.21 0.26
N ILE A 70 7.92 6.31 0.95
CA ILE A 70 7.41 6.59 2.28
C ILE A 70 8.42 6.17 3.34
N LYS A 71 8.31 6.78 4.53
CA LYS A 71 9.13 6.39 5.67
C LYS A 71 8.39 5.28 6.40
N SER A 72 8.85 4.05 6.25
CA SER A 72 8.18 2.87 6.77
C SER A 72 8.85 2.26 8.01
N GLY A 73 9.91 2.89 8.51
CA GLY A 73 10.57 2.44 9.74
C GLY A 73 10.99 0.97 9.65
N SER A 74 10.56 0.18 10.63
CA SER A 74 10.90 -1.25 10.69
C SER A 74 9.90 -2.14 9.96
N ALA A 75 8.88 -1.58 9.32
CA ALA A 75 7.91 -2.37 8.57
C ALA A 75 8.59 -3.07 7.39
N LYS A 76 8.15 -4.28 7.10
CA LYS A 76 8.68 -5.04 5.98
C LYS A 76 8.09 -4.51 4.67
N LEU A 77 8.95 -4.27 3.68
CA LEU A 77 8.52 -3.86 2.33
C LEU A 77 8.47 -5.07 1.41
N VAL A 78 7.36 -5.25 0.72
CA VAL A 78 7.19 -6.31 -0.27
C VAL A 78 6.82 -5.64 -1.60
N MET A 79 7.62 -5.89 -2.62
CA MET A 79 7.40 -5.33 -3.95
C MET A 79 6.84 -6.41 -4.86
N MET A 80 5.78 -6.09 -5.59
CA MET A 80 5.14 -6.99 -6.54
C MET A 80 5.10 -6.33 -7.92
N CYS A 81 5.32 -7.12 -8.94
CA CYS A 81 5.24 -6.63 -10.33
C CYS A 81 3.81 -6.57 -10.83
#